data_f019fc88dd237d80250fa6d407e619cc
#
_entry.id   f019fc88dd237d80250fa6d407e619cc
#
_cell.length_a   1.000
_cell.length_b   1.000
_cell.length_c   1.000
_cell.angle_alpha   90.00
_cell.angle_beta   90.00
_cell.angle_gamma   90.00
#
_symmetry.space_group_name_H-M   'P 1'
#
loop_
_entity.id
_entity.type
_entity.pdbx_description
1 polymer ?
#
loop_
_entity_poly.entity_id
_entity_poly.type
_entity_poly.pdbx_seq_one_letter_code
_entity_poly.pdbx_strand_id
1 'polypeptide(L)'
;ARVALVALRLPGGRGNTTRLTEMALLLAGRGLVRPGRARRTARRSIHFTKLARVALDAVSLKYPIVLLGDDGHHGAVNSAALDLATDKEGRTIGLNKNTITTEFADMRALIGVDSIGEPNGVLNEDARKLVNLPNLWGYPEIDLMIYLKIAERLAASGITSTMDAAMRIGDIDNFAKWAKSHPLTYRLTTAFYPEFENYRPSHDKPIDIPNLLADLLKTQARHSGVQNLKIDTAKIFVDGVIEGDPHAMPPMLPNAALLNNYLQPIFAINEATQLPEVIDYVDTSSEVCRAIRERGVESVSPIFKQTFFEEQGFLATQCFQSNGVLEKEYEFILNYTLALVDAGINVHSHAIGDRAVRIALDTFEAAKKFSPTSTAKVSIAHAQIIHPDDIERIGELDVAIAFTYSWIEPFSEYQMMVSPFIEPIFSEDDLYDSAGYVYKNTYPAASVKEAGGLLVSGSDAPVESRDPRPMLNIEKAVTRKNEVTDRVYNRDEQLSIQDVLDAYTINGAVMLNQADITGSLEVGKKADFVILDQDLLRLVDEGFSDKISDTQILATWFDGVEIYQQSSSPK
;
A
#
# COMPACT_ATOMS: atom_id res chain seq x y z
N ALA A 1 12.82 3.92 -4.81
CA ALA A 1 12.67 2.55 -4.29
C ALA A 1 14.04 2.00 -3.88
N ARG A 2 14.23 1.61 -2.62
CA ARG A 2 15.40 0.85 -2.17
C ARG A 2 15.01 -0.62 -2.20
N VAL A 3 15.65 -1.37 -3.08
CA VAL A 3 15.49 -2.82 -3.20
C VAL A 3 16.29 -3.49 -2.09
N ALA A 4 15.65 -4.28 -1.24
CA ALA A 4 16.34 -5.16 -0.31
C ALA A 4 16.78 -6.42 -1.06
N LEU A 5 18.09 -6.57 -1.33
CA LEU A 5 18.65 -7.76 -1.93
C LEU A 5 18.91 -8.79 -0.83
N VAL A 6 18.07 -9.82 -0.74
CA VAL A 6 18.33 -10.97 0.14
C VAL A 6 18.97 -12.07 -0.68
N ALA A 7 20.31 -12.10 -0.73
CA ALA A 7 21.05 -13.21 -1.28
C ALA A 7 21.50 -14.11 -0.12
N LEU A 8 20.95 -15.31 0.00
CA LEU A 8 21.37 -16.29 1.01
C LEU A 8 22.74 -16.89 0.65
N ARG A 9 23.68 -16.75 1.55
CA ARG A 9 24.99 -17.40 1.51
C ARG A 9 24.85 -18.83 2.04
N LEU A 10 24.95 -19.83 1.18
CA LEU A 10 25.22 -21.17 1.65
C LEU A 10 26.68 -21.26 2.14
N PRO A 11 26.98 -22.02 3.19
CA PRO A 11 28.33 -22.08 3.77
C PRO A 11 29.32 -22.70 2.77
N GLY A 12 30.33 -21.94 2.38
CA GLY A 12 31.48 -22.46 1.61
C GLY A 12 31.87 -21.65 0.36
N GLY A 13 32.08 -20.34 0.43
CA GLY A 13 32.61 -19.59 -0.71
C GLY A 13 32.94 -18.13 -0.44
N ARG A 14 34.21 -17.84 -0.13
CA ARG A 14 34.73 -16.45 -0.17
C ARG A 14 34.85 -16.01 -1.64
N GLY A 15 34.16 -14.97 -2.06
CA GLY A 15 34.52 -14.31 -3.30
C GLY A 15 33.45 -13.71 -4.19
N ASN A 16 32.28 -13.19 -3.73
CA ASN A 16 31.35 -12.52 -4.67
C ASN A 16 30.51 -11.37 -4.09
N THR A 17 30.79 -10.93 -2.88
CA THR A 17 30.06 -9.78 -2.28
C THR A 17 30.30 -8.47 -3.01
N THR A 18 31.46 -8.25 -3.59
CA THR A 18 31.82 -7.01 -4.31
C THR A 18 31.05 -6.87 -5.62
N ARG A 19 30.84 -7.95 -6.37
CA ARG A 19 30.06 -7.93 -7.62
C ARG A 19 28.57 -7.71 -7.41
N LEU A 20 28.00 -8.25 -6.33
CA LEU A 20 26.58 -8.07 -5.99
C LEU A 20 26.31 -6.62 -5.55
N THR A 21 27.23 -6.01 -4.80
CA THR A 21 27.14 -4.60 -4.40
C THR A 21 27.32 -3.65 -5.59
N GLU A 22 28.25 -3.95 -6.50
CA GLU A 22 28.43 -3.19 -7.73
C GLU A 22 27.24 -3.30 -8.68
N MET A 23 26.57 -4.46 -8.75
CA MET A 23 25.36 -4.63 -9.56
C MET A 23 24.12 -4.02 -8.93
N ALA A 24 23.94 -4.04 -7.62
CA ALA A 24 22.90 -3.28 -6.95
C ALA A 24 23.04 -1.77 -7.22
N LEU A 25 24.29 -1.27 -7.32
CA LEU A 25 24.61 0.11 -7.72
C LEU A 25 24.39 0.36 -9.22
N LEU A 26 24.56 -0.64 -10.08
CA LEU A 26 24.27 -0.56 -11.52
C LEU A 26 22.77 -0.58 -11.82
N LEU A 27 22.00 -1.36 -11.05
CA LEU A 27 20.54 -1.43 -11.13
C LEU A 27 19.88 -0.17 -10.52
N ALA A 28 20.55 0.50 -9.57
CA ALA A 28 20.11 1.76 -8.97
C ALA A 28 20.40 3.01 -9.84
N GLY A 29 20.87 2.84 -11.08
CA GLY A 29 21.15 3.93 -12.02
C GLY A 29 22.35 4.78 -11.59
N ARG A 30 23.42 4.79 -12.39
CA ARG A 30 24.61 5.62 -12.17
C ARG A 30 24.24 7.09 -11.99
N GLY A 31 24.37 7.58 -10.79
CA GLY A 31 24.29 9.00 -10.45
C GLY A 31 25.23 9.31 -9.29
N LEU A 32 26.55 9.22 -9.54
CA LEU A 32 27.54 9.90 -8.71
C LEU A 32 27.45 11.40 -8.98
N VAL A 33 26.65 12.10 -8.19
CA VAL A 33 26.62 13.56 -8.16
C VAL A 33 27.38 14.02 -6.91
N ARG A 34 28.41 14.83 -7.13
CA ARG A 34 29.14 15.54 -6.08
C ARG A 34 28.18 16.44 -5.25
N PRO A 35 28.44 16.66 -3.95
CA PRO A 35 27.57 17.48 -3.12
C PRO A 35 27.64 18.94 -3.54
N GLY A 36 26.56 19.41 -4.14
CA GLY A 36 26.37 20.79 -4.53
C GLY A 36 25.00 20.96 -5.16
N ARG A 37 24.03 21.43 -4.37
CA ARG A 37 22.62 21.68 -4.71
C ARG A 37 21.93 20.44 -5.29
N ALA A 38 21.34 19.65 -4.40
CA ALA A 38 20.44 18.55 -4.76
C ALA A 38 19.21 19.11 -5.49
N ARG A 39 19.23 19.10 -6.83
CA ARG A 39 17.98 19.02 -7.58
C ARG A 39 17.32 17.71 -7.16
N ARG A 40 16.09 17.77 -6.67
CA ARG A 40 15.24 16.59 -6.46
C ARG A 40 15.22 15.83 -7.79
N THR A 41 16.00 14.78 -7.88
CA THR A 41 15.91 13.86 -9.02
C THR A 41 14.60 13.11 -8.87
N ALA A 42 13.74 13.21 -9.88
CA ALA A 42 12.55 12.38 -10.03
C ALA A 42 12.92 10.95 -9.68
N ARG A 43 12.21 10.36 -8.72
CA ARG A 43 12.37 8.96 -8.34
C ARG A 43 11.94 8.14 -9.55
N ARG A 44 12.88 7.49 -10.20
CA ARG A 44 12.56 6.44 -11.17
C ARG A 44 12.02 5.27 -10.37
N SER A 45 10.73 5.01 -10.47
CA SER A 45 10.18 3.72 -10.08
C SER A 45 10.95 2.64 -10.87
N ILE A 46 11.50 1.68 -10.16
CA ILE A 46 12.15 0.54 -10.82
C ILE A 46 11.01 -0.32 -11.32
N HIS A 47 10.81 -0.35 -12.64
CA HIS A 47 9.85 -1.25 -13.25
C HIS A 47 10.32 -2.69 -13.05
N PHE A 48 9.70 -3.40 -12.12
CA PHE A 48 10.05 -4.77 -11.75
C PHE A 48 10.02 -5.73 -12.94
N THR A 49 9.20 -5.48 -13.96
CA THR A 49 8.99 -6.37 -15.10
C THR A 49 10.15 -6.51 -16.06
N LYS A 50 10.87 -5.43 -16.38
CA LYS A 50 12.12 -5.56 -17.16
C LYS A 50 13.25 -6.23 -16.37
N LEU A 51 13.12 -6.29 -15.05
CA LEU A 51 14.08 -6.90 -14.12
C LEU A 51 13.66 -8.29 -13.65
N ALA A 52 12.47 -8.77 -14.04
CA ALA A 52 11.93 -10.04 -13.63
C ALA A 52 12.88 -11.22 -13.93
N ARG A 53 12.38 -12.40 -14.05
CA ARG A 53 13.16 -13.64 -14.16
C ARG A 53 14.42 -13.54 -15.03
N VAL A 54 14.32 -13.01 -16.25
CA VAL A 54 15.44 -12.96 -17.20
C VAL A 54 16.61 -12.11 -16.71
N ALA A 55 16.33 -10.94 -16.14
CA ALA A 55 17.38 -10.06 -15.62
C ALA A 55 18.00 -10.61 -14.34
N LEU A 56 17.20 -11.23 -13.47
CA LEU A 56 17.68 -11.88 -12.26
C LEU A 56 18.44 -13.18 -12.55
N ASP A 57 18.06 -13.91 -13.59
CA ASP A 57 18.79 -15.09 -14.10
C ASP A 57 20.17 -14.71 -14.65
N ALA A 58 20.31 -13.54 -15.26
CA ALA A 58 21.61 -13.01 -15.67
C ALA A 58 22.56 -12.75 -14.49
N VAL A 59 22.02 -12.53 -13.29
CA VAL A 59 22.79 -12.43 -12.05
C VAL A 59 23.19 -13.81 -11.55
N SER A 60 22.22 -14.73 -11.47
CA SER A 60 22.46 -16.10 -11.02
C SER A 60 21.36 -17.05 -11.48
N LEU A 61 21.74 -18.11 -12.15
CA LEU A 61 20.90 -19.29 -12.40
C LEU A 61 20.98 -20.32 -11.28
N LYS A 62 21.98 -20.19 -10.39
CA LYS A 62 22.26 -21.19 -9.35
C LYS A 62 21.66 -20.83 -8.00
N TYR A 63 21.71 -19.54 -7.63
CA TYR A 63 21.25 -19.08 -6.33
C TYR A 63 19.89 -18.41 -6.48
N PRO A 64 18.92 -18.75 -5.62
CA PRO A 64 17.64 -18.09 -5.64
C PRO A 64 17.79 -16.61 -5.28
N ILE A 65 17.15 -15.76 -6.05
CA ILE A 65 17.09 -14.31 -5.85
C ILE A 65 15.63 -13.94 -5.70
N VAL A 66 15.32 -13.22 -4.62
CA VAL A 66 14.00 -12.63 -4.38
C VAL A 66 14.21 -11.15 -4.09
N LEU A 67 13.51 -10.31 -4.82
CA LEU A 67 13.39 -8.88 -4.56
C LEU A 67 11.98 -8.62 -4.07
N LEU A 68 11.87 -7.87 -2.98
CA LEU A 68 10.59 -7.45 -2.44
C LEU A 68 10.44 -5.95 -2.67
N GLY A 69 9.27 -5.51 -3.10
CA GLY A 69 8.92 -4.10 -3.21
C GLY A 69 8.87 -3.45 -1.83
N ASP A 70 9.29 -2.19 -1.76
CA ASP A 70 9.15 -1.38 -0.54
C ASP A 70 7.66 -1.11 -0.21
N ASP A 71 6.78 -1.33 -1.18
CA ASP A 71 5.31 -1.22 -1.05
C ASP A 71 4.69 -2.38 -0.26
N GLY A 72 5.43 -3.47 -0.06
CA GLY A 72 4.91 -4.64 0.62
C GLY A 72 3.97 -5.52 -0.22
N HIS A 73 3.72 -5.19 -1.50
CA HIS A 73 2.76 -5.87 -2.38
C HIS A 73 3.41 -6.59 -3.56
N HIS A 74 4.50 -6.07 -4.10
CA HIS A 74 5.16 -6.61 -5.28
C HIS A 74 6.43 -7.40 -4.95
N GLY A 75 6.74 -8.39 -5.79
CA GLY A 75 7.98 -9.15 -5.71
C GLY A 75 8.48 -9.59 -7.09
N ALA A 76 9.78 -9.76 -7.20
CA ALA A 76 10.43 -10.30 -8.39
C ALA A 76 11.42 -11.41 -8.02
N VAL A 77 11.39 -12.50 -8.77
CA VAL A 77 12.19 -13.70 -8.48
C VAL A 77 12.85 -14.25 -9.74
N ASN A 78 13.99 -14.92 -9.57
CA ASN A 78 14.67 -15.62 -10.65
C ASN A 78 14.16 -17.07 -10.80
N SER A 79 14.62 -17.78 -11.85
CA SER A 79 14.28 -19.19 -12.10
C SER A 79 14.61 -20.10 -10.93
N ALA A 80 15.79 -19.93 -10.33
CA ALA A 80 16.19 -20.72 -9.17
C ALA A 80 15.30 -20.52 -7.93
N ALA A 81 14.65 -19.37 -7.81
CA ALA A 81 13.68 -19.11 -6.76
C ALA A 81 12.29 -19.71 -7.11
N LEU A 82 11.87 -19.61 -8.37
CA LEU A 82 10.63 -20.26 -8.84
C LEU A 82 10.64 -21.77 -8.63
N ASP A 83 11.79 -22.43 -8.83
CA ASP A 83 11.97 -23.86 -8.60
C ASP A 83 11.76 -24.28 -7.12
N LEU A 84 11.82 -23.31 -6.20
CA LEU A 84 11.62 -23.55 -4.75
C LEU A 84 10.19 -23.31 -4.29
N ALA A 85 9.27 -22.96 -5.19
CA ALA A 85 7.89 -22.74 -4.80
C ALA A 85 7.25 -23.99 -4.18
N THR A 86 6.51 -23.78 -3.09
CA THR A 86 5.91 -24.85 -2.31
C THR A 86 4.40 -24.84 -2.44
N ASP A 87 3.78 -26.04 -2.46
CA ASP A 87 2.34 -26.20 -2.37
C ASP A 87 1.81 -25.94 -0.93
N LYS A 88 0.50 -26.11 -0.77
CA LYS A 88 -0.18 -25.90 0.52
C LYS A 88 0.23 -26.89 1.61
N GLU A 89 0.79 -28.05 1.23
CA GLU A 89 1.35 -29.05 2.13
C GLU A 89 2.85 -28.83 2.42
N GLY A 90 3.43 -27.74 1.88
CA GLY A 90 4.85 -27.41 2.09
C GLY A 90 5.81 -28.23 1.24
N ARG A 91 5.33 -28.96 0.23
CA ARG A 91 6.19 -29.74 -0.69
C ARG A 91 6.72 -28.81 -1.77
N THR A 92 8.00 -28.85 -2.02
CA THR A 92 8.62 -28.11 -3.14
C THR A 92 8.23 -28.74 -4.46
N ILE A 93 7.41 -28.05 -5.25
CA ILE A 93 6.93 -28.52 -6.55
C ILE A 93 7.35 -27.61 -7.70
N GLY A 94 7.86 -26.40 -7.38
CA GLY A 94 8.23 -25.38 -8.35
C GLY A 94 7.04 -24.68 -9.01
N LEU A 95 7.22 -23.40 -9.35
CA LEU A 95 6.24 -22.60 -10.06
C LEU A 95 6.59 -22.53 -11.55
N ASN A 96 5.76 -23.14 -12.39
CA ASN A 96 5.89 -23.22 -13.84
C ASN A 96 4.51 -23.24 -14.50
N LYS A 97 4.46 -23.25 -15.84
CA LYS A 97 3.18 -23.18 -16.58
C LYS A 97 2.19 -24.28 -16.27
N ASN A 98 2.65 -25.45 -15.78
CA ASN A 98 1.74 -26.53 -15.43
C ASN A 98 1.20 -26.32 -14.00
N THR A 99 2.08 -26.06 -13.02
CA THR A 99 1.69 -25.86 -11.62
C THR A 99 0.87 -24.59 -11.40
N ILE A 100 1.09 -23.54 -12.21
CA ILE A 100 0.28 -22.31 -12.15
C ILE A 100 -1.19 -22.52 -12.52
N THR A 101 -1.50 -23.60 -13.27
CA THR A 101 -2.85 -23.93 -13.72
C THR A 101 -3.50 -25.06 -12.90
N THR A 102 -2.75 -25.65 -12.01
CA THR A 102 -3.19 -26.76 -11.15
C THR A 102 -3.07 -26.38 -9.68
N GLU A 103 -1.91 -26.60 -9.07
CA GLU A 103 -1.70 -26.40 -7.64
C GLU A 103 -1.77 -24.93 -7.19
N PHE A 104 -1.42 -23.99 -8.09
CA PHE A 104 -1.44 -22.55 -7.82
C PHE A 104 -2.54 -21.80 -8.60
N ALA A 105 -3.58 -22.52 -9.07
CA ALA A 105 -4.63 -21.93 -9.90
C ALA A 105 -5.40 -20.80 -9.19
N ASP A 106 -5.58 -20.89 -7.90
CA ASP A 106 -6.21 -19.88 -7.05
C ASP A 106 -5.39 -18.57 -6.93
N MET A 107 -4.08 -18.67 -7.11
CA MET A 107 -3.17 -17.50 -7.11
C MET A 107 -2.80 -17.00 -8.52
N ARG A 108 -3.44 -17.57 -9.55
CA ARG A 108 -3.09 -17.28 -10.96
C ARG A 108 -3.10 -15.79 -11.29
N ALA A 109 -4.04 -15.03 -10.73
CA ALA A 109 -4.15 -13.58 -10.95
C ALA A 109 -3.00 -12.77 -10.34
N LEU A 110 -2.28 -13.34 -9.37
CA LEU A 110 -1.21 -12.70 -8.62
C LEU A 110 0.19 -13.07 -9.17
N ILE A 111 0.25 -13.90 -10.19
CA ILE A 111 1.49 -14.42 -10.79
C ILE A 111 1.62 -13.89 -12.21
N GLY A 112 2.67 -13.10 -12.45
CA GLY A 112 3.01 -12.62 -13.79
C GLY A 112 3.48 -13.76 -14.69
N VAL A 113 3.05 -13.75 -15.95
CA VAL A 113 3.47 -14.74 -16.96
C VAL A 113 3.95 -14.07 -18.23
N ASP A 114 4.69 -14.81 -19.04
CA ASP A 114 5.04 -14.42 -20.39
C ASP A 114 3.98 -14.86 -21.42
N SER A 115 4.22 -14.56 -22.70
CA SER A 115 3.31 -14.84 -23.80
C SER A 115 2.98 -16.32 -24.02
N ILE A 116 3.79 -17.23 -23.48
CA ILE A 116 3.56 -18.69 -23.57
C ILE A 116 3.03 -19.29 -22.25
N GLY A 117 2.74 -18.43 -21.27
CA GLY A 117 2.17 -18.83 -19.97
C GLY A 117 3.18 -19.30 -18.94
N GLU A 118 4.49 -19.14 -19.18
CA GLU A 118 5.51 -19.41 -18.17
C GLU A 118 5.59 -18.24 -17.17
N PRO A 119 5.79 -18.49 -15.86
CA PRO A 119 6.02 -17.43 -14.88
C PRO A 119 7.18 -16.54 -15.29
N ASN A 120 6.94 -15.24 -15.39
CA ASN A 120 7.95 -14.24 -15.77
C ASN A 120 8.80 -13.75 -14.59
N GLY A 121 8.50 -14.24 -13.39
CA GLY A 121 9.20 -13.92 -12.15
C GLY A 121 8.52 -12.83 -11.31
N VAL A 122 7.42 -12.24 -11.77
CA VAL A 122 6.62 -11.30 -10.96
C VAL A 122 5.65 -12.09 -10.08
N LEU A 123 5.69 -11.81 -8.79
CA LEU A 123 4.80 -12.40 -7.79
C LEU A 123 4.22 -11.28 -6.92
N ASN A 124 2.91 -11.16 -6.88
CA ASN A 124 2.23 -10.12 -6.10
C ASN A 124 1.50 -10.73 -4.90
N GLU A 125 1.23 -9.90 -3.92
CA GLU A 125 0.46 -10.24 -2.73
C GLU A 125 0.91 -11.59 -2.11
N ASP A 126 -0.02 -12.47 -1.82
CA ASP A 126 0.26 -13.78 -1.23
C ASP A 126 1.05 -14.72 -2.16
N ALA A 127 1.05 -14.50 -3.49
CA ALA A 127 1.88 -15.30 -4.39
C ALA A 127 3.38 -15.18 -4.10
N ARG A 128 3.83 -14.09 -3.48
CA ARG A 128 5.23 -13.93 -3.02
C ARG A 128 5.63 -15.00 -2.00
N LYS A 129 4.67 -15.47 -1.18
CA LYS A 129 4.89 -16.47 -0.13
C LYS A 129 5.08 -17.88 -0.68
N LEU A 130 4.75 -18.13 -1.95
CA LEU A 130 5.00 -19.41 -2.63
C LEU A 130 6.49 -19.77 -2.63
N VAL A 131 7.37 -18.76 -2.73
CA VAL A 131 8.83 -18.94 -2.65
C VAL A 131 9.25 -18.75 -1.20
N ASN A 132 9.28 -19.86 -0.45
CA ASN A 132 9.66 -19.83 0.96
C ASN A 132 11.16 -20.05 1.15
N LEU A 133 11.92 -18.97 1.19
CA LEU A 133 13.34 -19.01 1.55
C LEU A 133 13.51 -18.83 3.08
N PRO A 134 14.44 -19.55 3.73
CA PRO A 134 14.74 -19.35 5.14
C PRO A 134 15.02 -17.88 5.45
N ASN A 135 14.34 -17.33 6.44
CA ASN A 135 14.45 -15.93 6.90
C ASN A 135 13.98 -14.86 5.89
N LEU A 136 13.38 -15.22 4.76
CA LEU A 136 12.87 -14.23 3.81
C LEU A 136 11.65 -13.50 4.38
N TRP A 137 10.74 -14.26 4.98
CA TRP A 137 9.47 -13.77 5.55
C TRP A 137 9.53 -13.59 7.07
N GLY A 138 10.68 -13.91 7.68
CA GLY A 138 10.93 -13.59 9.08
C GLY A 138 11.11 -12.11 9.24
N TYR A 139 10.11 -11.41 9.76
CA TYR A 139 10.30 -10.05 10.23
C TYR A 139 11.36 -10.09 11.32
N PRO A 140 12.41 -9.25 11.25
CA PRO A 140 13.36 -9.17 12.32
C PRO A 140 12.60 -8.84 13.61
N GLU A 141 12.88 -9.57 14.67
CA GLU A 141 12.37 -9.22 16.00
C GLU A 141 12.69 -7.74 16.27
N ILE A 142 11.71 -6.98 16.73
CA ILE A 142 11.92 -5.58 17.08
C ILE A 142 12.83 -5.54 18.31
N ASP A 143 14.13 -5.38 18.06
CA ASP A 143 15.12 -5.21 19.10
C ASP A 143 15.07 -3.78 19.69
N LEU A 144 15.82 -3.55 20.76
CA LEU A 144 15.85 -2.24 21.42
C LEU A 144 16.35 -1.14 20.49
N MET A 145 17.26 -1.42 19.57
CA MET A 145 17.80 -0.40 18.67
C MET A 145 16.76 0.04 17.64
N ILE A 146 15.99 -0.91 17.09
CA ILE A 146 14.88 -0.61 16.16
C ILE A 146 13.83 0.21 16.90
N TYR A 147 13.43 -0.22 18.10
CA TYR A 147 12.47 0.48 18.95
C TYR A 147 12.86 1.95 19.20
N LEU A 148 14.10 2.21 19.65
CA LEU A 148 14.60 3.56 19.90
C LEU A 148 14.69 4.39 18.61
N LYS A 149 15.05 3.75 17.50
CA LYS A 149 15.20 4.44 16.22
C LYS A 149 13.88 4.86 15.61
N ILE A 150 12.80 4.12 15.86
CA ILE A 150 11.44 4.51 15.49
C ILE A 150 11.06 5.78 16.27
N ALA A 151 11.25 5.80 17.58
CA ALA A 151 10.98 6.97 18.41
C ALA A 151 11.75 8.22 17.94
N GLU A 152 13.06 8.07 17.65
CA GLU A 152 13.91 9.14 17.11
C GLU A 152 13.36 9.71 15.79
N ARG A 153 12.95 8.84 14.85
CA ARG A 153 12.41 9.25 13.55
C ARG A 153 11.07 9.96 13.66
N LEU A 154 10.17 9.45 14.49
CA LEU A 154 8.87 10.08 14.72
C LEU A 154 9.07 11.48 15.34
N ALA A 155 9.91 11.58 16.35
CA ALA A 155 10.24 12.87 16.98
C ALA A 155 10.85 13.88 15.98
N ALA A 156 11.80 13.45 15.13
CA ALA A 156 12.40 14.27 14.10
C ALA A 156 11.42 14.70 12.99
N SER A 157 10.33 13.94 12.82
CA SER A 157 9.24 14.26 11.89
C SER A 157 8.11 15.07 12.54
N GLY A 158 8.21 15.43 13.82
CA GLY A 158 7.19 16.19 14.55
C GLY A 158 5.98 15.34 14.99
N ILE A 159 6.12 14.01 15.05
CA ILE A 159 5.01 13.11 15.35
C ILE A 159 5.06 12.68 16.81
N THR A 160 3.98 12.95 17.54
CA THR A 160 3.79 12.62 18.97
C THR A 160 2.73 11.56 19.21
N SER A 161 1.89 11.28 18.21
CA SER A 161 0.90 10.19 18.24
C SER A 161 0.85 9.51 16.89
N THR A 162 0.79 8.19 16.87
CA THR A 162 0.72 7.42 15.63
C THR A 162 -0.06 6.13 15.83
N MET A 163 -0.61 5.61 14.75
CA MET A 163 -1.09 4.24 14.67
C MET A 163 -0.13 3.43 13.79
N ASP A 164 0.34 2.30 14.30
CA ASP A 164 0.91 1.27 13.46
C ASP A 164 -0.25 0.43 12.90
N ALA A 165 -0.43 0.53 11.60
CA ALA A 165 -1.64 0.08 10.93
C ALA A 165 -1.71 -1.44 10.68
N ALA A 166 -0.68 -2.22 11.04
CA ALA A 166 -0.67 -3.68 10.82
C ALA A 166 0.32 -4.41 11.73
N MET A 167 0.07 -4.43 13.05
CA MET A 167 0.95 -5.10 14.02
C MET A 167 0.51 -6.52 14.37
N ARG A 168 1.46 -7.44 14.39
CA ARG A 168 1.28 -8.81 14.89
C ARG A 168 1.41 -8.86 16.41
N ILE A 169 0.88 -9.91 17.04
CA ILE A 169 0.99 -10.11 18.51
C ILE A 169 2.45 -10.07 18.98
N GLY A 170 3.37 -10.72 18.24
CA GLY A 170 4.78 -10.75 18.60
C GLY A 170 5.43 -9.36 18.58
N ASP A 171 5.04 -8.50 17.64
CA ASP A 171 5.54 -7.13 17.55
C ASP A 171 4.96 -6.27 18.68
N ILE A 172 3.68 -6.43 18.99
CA ILE A 172 3.03 -5.77 20.14
C ILE A 172 3.72 -6.18 21.45
N ASP A 173 3.99 -7.48 21.65
CA ASP A 173 4.69 -8.00 22.82
C ASP A 173 6.11 -7.43 22.94
N ASN A 174 6.84 -7.28 21.82
CA ASN A 174 8.17 -6.67 21.78
C ASN A 174 8.13 -5.18 22.12
N PHE A 175 7.22 -4.40 21.55
CA PHE A 175 7.03 -3.00 21.90
C PHE A 175 6.69 -2.85 23.39
N ALA A 176 5.75 -3.62 23.89
CA ALA A 176 5.37 -3.60 25.31
C ALA A 176 6.52 -3.98 26.24
N LYS A 177 7.37 -4.95 25.85
CA LYS A 177 8.57 -5.33 26.60
C LYS A 177 9.55 -4.16 26.71
N TRP A 178 9.85 -3.49 25.60
CA TRP A 178 10.79 -2.37 25.60
C TRP A 178 10.21 -1.13 26.28
N ALA A 179 8.93 -0.85 26.11
CA ALA A 179 8.26 0.29 26.74
C ALA A 179 8.29 0.23 28.28
N LYS A 180 8.41 -0.94 28.89
CA LYS A 180 8.57 -1.09 30.36
C LYS A 180 9.91 -0.56 30.86
N SER A 181 10.98 -0.65 30.09
CA SER A 181 12.32 -0.22 30.48
C SER A 181 12.72 1.12 29.83
N HIS A 182 12.12 1.45 28.68
CA HIS A 182 12.35 2.66 27.90
C HIS A 182 10.97 3.23 27.51
N PRO A 183 10.36 4.07 28.37
CA PRO A 183 9.03 4.61 28.13
C PRO A 183 8.90 5.24 26.73
N LEU A 184 7.76 5.00 26.08
CA LEU A 184 7.45 5.59 24.79
C LEU A 184 7.41 7.12 24.91
N THR A 185 8.13 7.80 24.03
CA THR A 185 8.13 9.26 23.88
C THR A 185 7.12 9.73 22.82
N TYR A 186 6.15 8.87 22.50
CA TYR A 186 5.02 9.12 21.62
C TYR A 186 3.89 8.16 22.01
N ARG A 187 2.65 8.45 21.61
CA ARG A 187 1.51 7.54 21.79
C ARG A 187 1.45 6.60 20.59
N LEU A 188 1.50 5.30 20.87
CA LEU A 188 1.36 4.25 19.89
C LEU A 188 0.00 3.57 20.03
N THR A 189 -0.85 3.68 19.03
CA THR A 189 -2.02 2.81 18.84
C THR A 189 -1.63 1.70 17.90
N THR A 190 -1.92 0.46 18.24
CA THR A 190 -1.63 -0.69 17.36
C THR A 190 -2.91 -1.17 16.71
N ALA A 191 -2.90 -1.31 15.39
CA ALA A 191 -3.93 -2.02 14.66
C ALA A 191 -3.51 -3.48 14.50
N PHE A 192 -4.17 -4.37 15.24
CA PHE A 192 -3.87 -5.79 15.27
C PHE A 192 -4.13 -6.44 13.91
N TYR A 193 -3.08 -7.04 13.34
CA TYR A 193 -3.14 -7.80 12.09
C TYR A 193 -2.51 -9.19 12.29
N PRO A 194 -3.32 -10.23 12.46
CA PRO A 194 -2.81 -11.58 12.71
C PRO A 194 -2.43 -12.29 11.40
N GLU A 195 -1.69 -13.36 11.51
CA GLU A 195 -1.62 -14.37 10.46
C GLU A 195 -2.94 -15.18 10.49
N PHE A 196 -3.93 -14.79 9.72
CA PHE A 196 -5.29 -15.33 9.75
C PHE A 196 -5.34 -16.86 9.58
N GLU A 197 -4.43 -17.43 8.78
CA GLU A 197 -4.39 -18.86 8.55
C GLU A 197 -4.05 -19.67 9.81
N ASN A 198 -3.39 -19.06 10.81
CA ASN A 198 -3.16 -19.70 12.12
C ASN A 198 -4.47 -19.94 12.91
N TYR A 199 -5.55 -19.25 12.53
CA TYR A 199 -6.88 -19.38 13.12
C TYR A 199 -7.83 -20.23 12.27
N ARG A 200 -7.34 -20.87 11.22
CA ARG A 200 -8.10 -21.78 10.39
C ARG A 200 -7.88 -23.22 10.88
N PRO A 201 -8.92 -23.91 11.41
CA PRO A 201 -8.75 -25.25 11.97
C PRO A 201 -8.25 -26.29 10.94
N SER A 202 -8.62 -26.10 9.68
CA SER A 202 -8.11 -26.83 8.52
C SER A 202 -8.38 -25.99 7.27
N HIS A 203 -7.69 -26.29 6.19
CA HIS A 203 -7.75 -25.51 4.94
C HIS A 203 -9.19 -25.33 4.39
N ASP A 204 -10.06 -26.31 4.60
CA ASP A 204 -11.47 -26.33 4.15
C ASP A 204 -12.45 -25.69 5.15
N LYS A 205 -11.97 -25.18 6.29
CA LYS A 205 -12.80 -24.56 7.32
C LYS A 205 -12.63 -23.03 7.34
N PRO A 206 -13.68 -22.30 7.73
CA PRO A 206 -13.55 -20.85 7.92
C PRO A 206 -12.57 -20.52 9.05
N ILE A 207 -12.08 -19.28 9.05
CA ILE A 207 -11.26 -18.71 10.12
C ILE A 207 -12.10 -18.65 11.42
N ASP A 208 -11.54 -19.08 12.53
CA ASP A 208 -12.17 -19.08 13.87
C ASP A 208 -12.12 -17.66 14.45
N ILE A 209 -13.11 -16.84 14.12
CA ILE A 209 -13.25 -15.45 14.60
C ILE A 209 -13.30 -15.36 16.14
N PRO A 210 -14.04 -16.20 16.88
CA PRO A 210 -14.02 -16.20 18.34
C PRO A 210 -12.62 -16.37 18.92
N ASN A 211 -11.82 -17.29 18.42
CA ASN A 211 -10.46 -17.52 18.89
C ASN A 211 -9.53 -16.35 18.52
N LEU A 212 -9.67 -15.82 17.32
CA LEU A 212 -8.95 -14.64 16.84
C LEU A 212 -9.20 -13.42 17.74
N LEU A 213 -10.47 -13.13 18.04
CA LEU A 213 -10.87 -12.05 18.94
C LEU A 213 -10.38 -12.27 20.38
N ALA A 214 -10.44 -13.52 20.87
CA ALA A 214 -9.95 -13.85 22.20
C ALA A 214 -8.45 -13.57 22.35
N ASP A 215 -7.64 -13.82 21.34
CA ASP A 215 -6.20 -13.53 21.38
C ASP A 215 -5.90 -12.03 21.34
N LEU A 216 -6.67 -11.25 20.59
CA LEU A 216 -6.58 -9.79 20.63
C LEU A 216 -6.91 -9.26 22.03
N LEU A 217 -8.04 -9.68 22.61
CA LEU A 217 -8.47 -9.23 23.95
C LEU A 217 -7.49 -9.66 25.05
N LYS A 218 -6.92 -10.86 24.98
CA LYS A 218 -5.85 -11.30 25.88
C LYS A 218 -4.59 -10.44 25.76
N THR A 219 -4.21 -10.07 24.53
CA THR A 219 -3.06 -9.22 24.29
C THR A 219 -3.29 -7.81 24.82
N GLN A 220 -4.48 -7.25 24.59
CA GLN A 220 -4.91 -5.97 25.16
C GLN A 220 -4.84 -6.00 26.70
N ALA A 221 -5.43 -7.01 27.34
CA ALA A 221 -5.42 -7.16 28.80
C ALA A 221 -4.00 -7.31 29.37
N ARG A 222 -3.13 -8.09 28.70
CA ARG A 222 -1.74 -8.32 29.09
C ARG A 222 -0.91 -7.05 29.16
N HIS A 223 -1.20 -6.09 28.28
CA HIS A 223 -0.41 -4.86 28.11
C HIS A 223 -1.17 -3.58 28.52
N SER A 224 -2.35 -3.70 29.14
CA SER A 224 -3.19 -2.56 29.52
C SER A 224 -2.51 -1.53 30.45
N GLY A 225 -1.45 -1.94 31.18
CA GLY A 225 -0.67 -1.06 32.05
C GLY A 225 0.54 -0.40 31.38
N VAL A 226 0.79 -0.62 30.10
CA VAL A 226 1.94 -0.01 29.40
C VAL A 226 1.57 1.40 28.99
N GLN A 227 2.28 2.38 29.58
CA GLN A 227 2.02 3.79 29.28
C GLN A 227 2.26 4.11 27.79
N ASN A 228 1.38 4.93 27.22
CA ASN A 228 1.45 5.39 25.82
C ASN A 228 1.31 4.27 24.77
N LEU A 229 0.97 3.05 25.15
CA LEU A 229 0.64 1.95 24.25
C LEU A 229 -0.85 1.62 24.33
N LYS A 230 -1.56 1.66 23.21
CA LYS A 230 -2.98 1.39 23.09
C LYS A 230 -3.21 0.25 22.10
N ILE A 231 -3.98 -0.75 22.51
CA ILE A 231 -4.27 -1.97 21.74
C ILE A 231 -5.78 -2.10 21.65
N ASP A 232 -6.43 -1.30 20.82
CA ASP A 232 -7.89 -1.22 20.73
C ASP A 232 -8.39 -1.17 19.29
N THR A 233 -7.54 -1.44 18.34
CA THR A 233 -7.86 -1.39 16.91
C THR A 233 -7.45 -2.70 16.23
N ALA A 234 -8.23 -3.15 15.25
CA ALA A 234 -7.90 -4.28 14.39
C ALA A 234 -7.80 -3.82 12.94
N LYS A 235 -6.85 -4.39 12.19
CA LYS A 235 -6.66 -4.15 10.75
C LYS A 235 -7.35 -5.23 9.94
N ILE A 236 -8.03 -4.80 8.87
CA ILE A 236 -8.60 -5.66 7.84
C ILE A 236 -8.11 -5.15 6.49
N PHE A 237 -7.57 -6.01 5.64
CA PHE A 237 -7.36 -5.72 4.23
C PHE A 237 -8.58 -6.22 3.47
N VAL A 238 -9.27 -5.31 2.78
CA VAL A 238 -10.44 -5.65 1.97
C VAL A 238 -10.00 -6.07 0.57
N ASP A 239 -9.05 -5.34 0.00
CA ASP A 239 -8.48 -5.61 -1.32
C ASP A 239 -6.96 -5.39 -1.33
N GLY A 240 -6.35 -5.53 -2.52
CA GLY A 240 -4.95 -5.25 -2.77
C GLY A 240 -4.72 -3.87 -3.37
N VAL A 241 -3.78 -3.76 -4.33
CA VAL A 241 -3.32 -2.50 -4.92
C VAL A 241 -3.86 -2.25 -6.31
N ILE A 242 -3.89 -0.98 -6.73
CA ILE A 242 -4.52 -0.53 -7.97
C ILE A 242 -3.56 -0.48 -9.16
N GLU A 243 -2.29 -0.73 -8.91
CA GLU A 243 -1.28 -0.75 -9.96
C GLU A 243 -1.31 -2.06 -10.72
N GLY A 244 -1.51 -1.96 -12.04
CA GLY A 244 -1.26 -3.03 -12.99
C GLY A 244 0.16 -2.96 -13.53
N ASP A 245 0.52 -3.93 -14.38
CA ASP A 245 1.82 -3.95 -15.01
C ASP A 245 1.73 -3.87 -16.54
N PRO A 246 1.92 -2.66 -17.09
CA PRO A 246 1.86 -2.44 -18.53
C PRO A 246 3.05 -3.04 -19.29
N HIS A 247 4.12 -3.43 -18.61
CA HIS A 247 5.31 -4.05 -19.24
C HIS A 247 5.23 -5.58 -19.30
N ALA A 248 4.30 -6.19 -18.57
CA ALA A 248 4.05 -7.63 -18.66
C ALA A 248 3.39 -7.99 -19.99
N MET A 249 3.56 -9.22 -20.45
CA MET A 249 2.91 -9.72 -21.66
C MET A 249 2.24 -11.08 -21.40
N PRO A 250 0.91 -11.12 -21.25
CA PRO A 250 -0.06 -10.00 -21.32
C PRO A 250 0.16 -8.96 -20.22
N PRO A 251 -0.34 -7.74 -20.38
CA PRO A 251 -0.37 -6.77 -19.29
C PRO A 251 -1.04 -7.38 -18.06
N MET A 252 -0.44 -7.20 -16.88
CA MET A 252 -1.00 -7.72 -15.65
C MET A 252 -2.02 -6.71 -15.09
N LEU A 253 -3.24 -7.19 -14.87
CA LEU A 253 -4.30 -6.34 -14.30
C LEU A 253 -3.99 -5.99 -12.84
N PRO A 254 -4.48 -4.83 -12.37
CA PRO A 254 -4.52 -4.52 -10.94
C PRO A 254 -5.32 -5.55 -10.16
N ASN A 255 -5.09 -5.63 -8.86
CA ASN A 255 -5.84 -6.52 -7.98
C ASN A 255 -6.77 -5.80 -6.99
N ALA A 256 -6.73 -4.46 -6.92
CA ALA A 256 -7.73 -3.69 -6.18
C ALA A 256 -9.15 -4.01 -6.65
N ALA A 257 -10.10 -4.04 -5.73
CA ALA A 257 -11.47 -4.44 -6.03
C ALA A 257 -12.29 -3.26 -6.58
N LEU A 258 -12.68 -3.32 -7.86
CA LEU A 258 -13.50 -2.32 -8.52
C LEU A 258 -14.94 -2.80 -8.73
N LEU A 259 -15.87 -1.86 -8.80
CA LEU A 259 -17.27 -2.12 -9.14
C LEU A 259 -17.41 -2.62 -10.58
N ASN A 260 -16.64 -2.05 -11.49
CA ASN A 260 -16.59 -2.44 -12.89
C ASN A 260 -15.40 -3.36 -13.18
N ASN A 261 -15.50 -4.15 -14.27
CA ASN A 261 -14.35 -4.90 -14.75
C ASN A 261 -13.25 -3.99 -15.25
N TYR A 262 -12.00 -4.37 -15.00
CA TYR A 262 -10.85 -3.73 -15.61
C TYR A 262 -10.89 -3.83 -17.12
N LEU A 263 -10.44 -2.79 -17.79
CA LEU A 263 -10.15 -2.80 -19.21
C LEU A 263 -8.91 -3.66 -19.50
N GLN A 264 -8.77 -4.05 -20.75
CA GLN A 264 -7.63 -4.84 -21.23
C GLN A 264 -6.84 -3.99 -22.24
N PRO A 265 -5.96 -3.08 -21.78
CA PRO A 265 -5.18 -2.24 -22.67
C PRO A 265 -4.15 -3.06 -23.46
N ILE A 266 -3.89 -2.65 -24.68
CA ILE A 266 -2.80 -3.13 -25.53
C ILE A 266 -1.71 -2.05 -25.50
N PHE A 267 -0.55 -2.39 -24.94
CA PHE A 267 0.56 -1.45 -24.83
C PHE A 267 1.62 -1.69 -25.91
N ALA A 268 2.20 -0.59 -26.38
CA ALA A 268 3.48 -0.57 -27.06
C ALA A 268 4.52 0.16 -26.21
N ILE A 269 5.77 -0.21 -26.32
CA ILE A 269 6.86 0.49 -25.63
C ILE A 269 7.43 1.54 -26.59
N ASN A 270 7.34 2.81 -26.22
CA ASN A 270 7.96 3.89 -26.94
C ASN A 270 9.50 3.72 -26.92
N GLU A 271 10.13 3.61 -28.09
CA GLU A 271 11.57 3.35 -28.18
C GLU A 271 12.43 4.49 -27.63
N ALA A 272 11.95 5.73 -27.73
CA ALA A 272 12.70 6.90 -27.28
C ALA A 272 12.64 7.11 -25.76
N THR A 273 11.44 6.95 -25.16
CA THR A 273 11.20 7.18 -23.74
C THR A 273 11.33 5.92 -22.90
N GLN A 274 11.19 4.74 -23.51
CA GLN A 274 11.09 3.43 -22.86
C GLN A 274 9.87 3.31 -21.93
N LEU A 275 8.86 4.16 -22.11
CA LEU A 275 7.61 4.12 -21.38
C LEU A 275 6.54 3.36 -22.17
N PRO A 276 5.57 2.73 -21.50
CA PRO A 276 4.42 2.11 -22.15
C PRO A 276 3.47 3.20 -22.67
N GLU A 277 2.94 2.98 -23.86
CA GLU A 277 1.89 3.79 -24.49
C GLU A 277 0.74 2.87 -24.85
N VAL A 278 -0.48 3.26 -24.55
CA VAL A 278 -1.67 2.50 -24.95
C VAL A 278 -1.92 2.74 -26.45
N ILE A 279 -2.00 1.65 -27.21
CA ILE A 279 -2.27 1.71 -28.65
C ILE A 279 -3.70 1.29 -28.99
N ASP A 280 -4.33 0.46 -28.15
CA ASP A 280 -5.70 0.00 -28.33
C ASP A 280 -6.21 -0.70 -27.06
N TYR A 281 -7.46 -1.15 -27.09
CA TYR A 281 -8.11 -1.93 -26.04
C TYR A 281 -8.78 -3.17 -26.63
N VAL A 282 -8.69 -4.29 -25.91
CA VAL A 282 -9.39 -5.52 -26.28
C VAL A 282 -10.88 -5.37 -25.99
N ASP A 283 -11.72 -5.53 -27.02
CA ASP A 283 -13.16 -5.70 -26.82
C ASP A 283 -13.45 -7.08 -26.23
N THR A 284 -13.50 -7.14 -24.90
CA THR A 284 -13.83 -8.39 -24.19
C THR A 284 -15.25 -8.87 -24.42
N SER A 285 -16.15 -8.04 -24.99
CA SER A 285 -17.52 -8.39 -25.34
C SER A 285 -17.66 -9.02 -26.74
N SER A 286 -16.61 -8.98 -27.55
CA SER A 286 -16.56 -9.49 -28.92
C SER A 286 -16.92 -10.98 -29.00
N GLU A 287 -17.37 -11.44 -30.17
CA GLU A 287 -17.63 -12.87 -30.42
C GLU A 287 -16.38 -13.73 -30.26
N VAL A 288 -15.23 -13.18 -30.67
CA VAL A 288 -13.93 -13.83 -30.52
C VAL A 288 -13.63 -14.08 -29.05
N CYS A 289 -13.77 -13.07 -28.21
CA CYS A 289 -13.52 -13.21 -26.78
C CYS A 289 -14.55 -14.10 -26.07
N ARG A 290 -15.81 -14.07 -26.48
CA ARG A 290 -16.83 -15.02 -25.98
C ARG A 290 -16.44 -16.46 -26.28
N ALA A 291 -16.05 -16.75 -27.51
CA ALA A 291 -15.63 -18.08 -27.93
C ALA A 291 -14.39 -18.58 -27.14
N ILE A 292 -13.45 -17.68 -26.82
CA ILE A 292 -12.28 -18.02 -25.99
C ILE A 292 -12.71 -18.36 -24.56
N ARG A 293 -13.59 -17.58 -23.94
CA ARG A 293 -14.09 -17.85 -22.58
C ARG A 293 -14.85 -19.17 -22.51
N GLU A 294 -15.71 -19.44 -23.49
CA GLU A 294 -16.48 -20.70 -23.55
C GLU A 294 -15.57 -21.92 -23.70
N ARG A 295 -14.49 -21.80 -24.47
CA ARG A 295 -13.53 -22.90 -24.67
C ARG A 295 -12.60 -23.11 -23.46
N GLY A 296 -12.32 -22.06 -22.70
CA GLY A 296 -11.30 -22.04 -21.66
C GLY A 296 -9.87 -21.92 -22.23
N VAL A 297 -9.09 -20.95 -21.76
CA VAL A 297 -7.69 -20.70 -22.22
C VAL A 297 -6.78 -21.90 -21.95
N GLU A 298 -7.02 -22.62 -20.86
CA GLU A 298 -6.25 -23.77 -20.43
C GLU A 298 -6.32 -24.92 -21.45
N SER A 299 -7.44 -25.03 -22.17
CA SER A 299 -7.67 -26.09 -23.16
C SER A 299 -7.09 -25.78 -24.54
N VAL A 300 -6.52 -24.58 -24.76
CA VAL A 300 -5.99 -24.21 -26.07
C VAL A 300 -4.49 -24.47 -26.19
N SER A 301 -4.10 -25.08 -27.30
CA SER A 301 -2.71 -25.43 -27.56
C SER A 301 -1.81 -24.20 -27.68
N PRO A 302 -0.50 -24.30 -27.40
CA PRO A 302 0.45 -23.21 -27.61
C PRO A 302 0.44 -22.66 -29.04
N ILE A 303 0.25 -23.53 -30.04
CA ILE A 303 0.16 -23.13 -31.46
C ILE A 303 -1.07 -22.25 -31.66
N PHE A 304 -2.22 -22.61 -31.07
CA PHE A 304 -3.42 -21.78 -31.16
C PHE A 304 -3.20 -20.41 -30.51
N LYS A 305 -2.57 -20.36 -29.33
CA LYS A 305 -2.29 -19.09 -28.64
C LYS A 305 -1.43 -18.16 -29.48
N GLN A 306 -0.41 -18.71 -30.16
CA GLN A 306 0.44 -17.95 -31.06
C GLN A 306 -0.32 -17.47 -32.31
N THR A 307 -1.04 -18.35 -33.00
CA THR A 307 -1.85 -18.01 -34.18
C THR A 307 -2.91 -16.96 -33.82
N PHE A 308 -3.55 -17.10 -32.65
CA PHE A 308 -4.52 -16.13 -32.17
C PHE A 308 -3.90 -14.74 -32.00
N PHE A 309 -2.71 -14.65 -31.39
CA PHE A 309 -2.00 -13.39 -31.23
C PHE A 309 -1.62 -12.77 -32.58
N GLU A 310 -1.15 -13.58 -33.53
CA GLU A 310 -0.78 -13.12 -34.88
C GLU A 310 -2.01 -12.59 -35.66
N GLU A 311 -3.19 -13.18 -35.47
CA GLU A 311 -4.43 -12.80 -36.14
C GLU A 311 -5.15 -11.63 -35.47
N GLN A 312 -5.16 -11.56 -34.14
CA GLN A 312 -5.97 -10.62 -33.37
C GLN A 312 -5.17 -9.43 -32.82
N GLY A 313 -3.83 -9.52 -32.75
CA GLY A 313 -2.98 -8.49 -32.19
C GLY A 313 -2.97 -8.41 -30.64
N PHE A 314 -3.69 -9.33 -29.96
CA PHE A 314 -3.71 -9.43 -28.50
C PHE A 314 -3.74 -10.90 -28.05
N LEU A 315 -3.43 -11.14 -26.77
CA LEU A 315 -3.36 -12.50 -26.25
C LEU A 315 -4.75 -13.02 -25.83
N ALA A 316 -5.03 -14.30 -26.07
CA ALA A 316 -6.31 -14.93 -25.74
C ALA A 316 -6.68 -14.79 -24.24
N THR A 317 -5.68 -14.68 -23.36
CA THR A 317 -5.87 -14.42 -21.92
C THR A 317 -6.48 -13.07 -21.64
N GLN A 318 -6.30 -12.07 -22.52
CA GLN A 318 -6.90 -10.74 -22.38
C GLN A 318 -8.42 -10.73 -22.66
N CYS A 319 -8.99 -11.84 -23.15
CA CYS A 319 -10.43 -12.01 -23.25
C CYS A 319 -11.14 -12.22 -21.90
N PHE A 320 -10.40 -12.51 -20.83
CA PHE A 320 -10.97 -12.73 -19.49
C PHE A 320 -11.17 -11.42 -18.76
N GLN A 321 -12.27 -11.34 -18.05
CA GLN A 321 -12.66 -10.17 -17.27
C GLN A 321 -12.30 -10.38 -15.81
N SER A 322 -11.88 -9.32 -15.16
CA SER A 322 -11.64 -9.24 -13.71
C SER A 322 -12.02 -7.86 -13.22
N ASN A 323 -12.53 -7.79 -12.05
CA ASN A 323 -12.74 -6.53 -11.32
C ASN A 323 -11.95 -6.51 -10.00
N GLY A 324 -10.78 -7.15 -10.01
CA GLY A 324 -9.92 -7.29 -8.85
C GLY A 324 -10.37 -8.41 -7.91
N VAL A 325 -9.67 -8.51 -6.80
CA VAL A 325 -9.88 -9.57 -5.80
C VAL A 325 -10.12 -8.97 -4.42
N LEU A 326 -10.82 -9.71 -3.58
CA LEU A 326 -10.87 -9.43 -2.14
C LEU A 326 -9.79 -10.26 -1.45
N GLU A 327 -9.11 -9.68 -0.46
CA GLU A 327 -8.08 -10.39 0.32
C GLU A 327 -8.66 -11.54 1.15
N LYS A 328 -9.91 -11.40 1.56
CA LYS A 328 -10.69 -12.44 2.25
C LYS A 328 -12.12 -12.45 1.72
N GLU A 329 -12.83 -13.56 1.91
CA GLU A 329 -14.23 -13.66 1.54
C GLU A 329 -15.08 -12.58 2.25
N TYR A 330 -16.05 -12.02 1.54
CA TYR A 330 -16.95 -11.00 2.08
C TYR A 330 -17.58 -11.40 3.43
N GLU A 331 -17.97 -12.65 3.57
CA GLU A 331 -18.58 -13.17 4.80
C GLU A 331 -17.63 -13.13 5.99
N PHE A 332 -16.34 -13.40 5.76
CA PHE A 332 -15.33 -13.24 6.81
C PHE A 332 -15.16 -11.77 7.20
N ILE A 333 -15.00 -10.87 6.23
CA ILE A 333 -14.83 -9.42 6.47
C ILE A 333 -16.02 -8.90 7.28
N LEU A 334 -17.25 -9.24 6.88
CA LEU A 334 -18.48 -8.86 7.58
C LEU A 334 -18.49 -9.38 9.02
N ASN A 335 -18.38 -10.70 9.21
CA ASN A 335 -18.52 -11.32 10.53
C ASN A 335 -17.40 -10.90 11.49
N TYR A 336 -16.19 -10.70 10.98
CA TYR A 336 -15.08 -10.20 11.79
C TYR A 336 -15.32 -8.74 12.22
N THR A 337 -15.76 -7.88 11.30
CA THR A 337 -16.14 -6.48 11.61
C THR A 337 -17.23 -6.43 12.69
N LEU A 338 -18.29 -7.24 12.53
CA LEU A 338 -19.36 -7.32 13.54
C LEU A 338 -18.82 -7.70 14.92
N ALA A 339 -17.99 -8.74 14.99
CA ALA A 339 -17.42 -9.23 16.25
C ALA A 339 -16.48 -8.21 16.92
N LEU A 340 -15.68 -7.50 16.14
CA LEU A 340 -14.78 -6.44 16.62
C LEU A 340 -15.59 -5.28 17.23
N VAL A 341 -16.55 -4.74 16.47
CA VAL A 341 -17.37 -3.61 16.90
C VAL A 341 -18.21 -3.96 18.12
N ASP A 342 -18.76 -5.17 18.19
CA ASP A 342 -19.51 -5.65 19.36
C ASP A 342 -18.63 -5.76 20.61
N ALA A 343 -17.36 -6.13 20.42
CA ALA A 343 -16.36 -6.16 21.50
C ALA A 343 -15.78 -4.78 21.86
N GLY A 344 -16.22 -3.69 21.21
CA GLY A 344 -15.70 -2.34 21.44
C GLY A 344 -14.31 -2.11 20.85
N ILE A 345 -13.88 -2.93 19.88
CA ILE A 345 -12.61 -2.81 19.18
C ILE A 345 -12.82 -1.98 17.91
N ASN A 346 -11.98 -0.97 17.72
CA ASN A 346 -11.97 -0.14 16.52
C ASN A 346 -11.57 -0.96 15.29
N VAL A 347 -12.07 -0.58 14.11
CA VAL A 347 -11.74 -1.23 12.86
C VAL A 347 -11.05 -0.24 11.92
N HIS A 348 -9.89 -0.64 11.39
CA HIS A 348 -9.14 0.10 10.38
C HIS A 348 -8.99 -0.76 9.13
N SER A 349 -9.78 -0.44 8.10
CA SER A 349 -9.82 -1.21 6.86
C SER A 349 -8.92 -0.59 5.79
N HIS A 350 -8.04 -1.40 5.17
CA HIS A 350 -7.44 -1.06 3.90
C HIS A 350 -8.48 -1.27 2.80
N ALA A 351 -8.75 -0.25 2.01
CA ALA A 351 -9.58 -0.33 0.83
C ALA A 351 -9.09 0.69 -0.21
N ILE A 352 -8.69 0.21 -1.36
CA ILE A 352 -8.11 1.02 -2.45
C ILE A 352 -9.17 1.27 -3.53
N GLY A 353 -9.78 0.20 -4.05
CA GLY A 353 -10.79 0.27 -5.10
C GLY A 353 -12.18 0.65 -4.58
N ASP A 354 -13.00 1.19 -5.45
CA ASP A 354 -14.35 1.66 -5.12
C ASP A 354 -15.28 0.55 -4.60
N ARG A 355 -15.14 -0.70 -5.09
CA ARG A 355 -15.86 -1.85 -4.52
C ARG A 355 -15.37 -2.21 -3.13
N ALA A 356 -14.07 -2.11 -2.87
CA ALA A 356 -13.53 -2.37 -1.54
C ALA A 356 -14.01 -1.32 -0.53
N VAL A 357 -14.02 -0.04 -0.92
CA VAL A 357 -14.58 1.04 -0.09
C VAL A 357 -16.06 0.76 0.21
N ARG A 358 -16.86 0.40 -0.80
CA ARG A 358 -18.29 0.04 -0.62
C ARG A 358 -18.46 -1.13 0.35
N ILE A 359 -17.67 -2.18 0.21
CA ILE A 359 -17.70 -3.34 1.12
C ILE A 359 -17.35 -2.93 2.54
N ALA A 360 -16.33 -2.10 2.75
CA ALA A 360 -15.99 -1.58 4.07
C ALA A 360 -17.19 -0.82 4.67
N LEU A 361 -17.80 0.09 3.92
CA LEU A 361 -18.97 0.85 4.36
C LEU A 361 -20.19 -0.06 4.66
N ASP A 362 -20.44 -1.06 3.84
CA ASP A 362 -21.52 -2.04 4.05
C ASP A 362 -21.33 -2.80 5.36
N THR A 363 -20.09 -3.22 5.66
CA THR A 363 -19.79 -3.92 6.93
C THR A 363 -19.88 -3.00 8.14
N PHE A 364 -19.48 -1.72 8.01
CA PHE A 364 -19.60 -0.72 9.07
C PHE A 364 -21.08 -0.39 9.37
N GLU A 365 -21.89 -0.22 8.32
CA GLU A 365 -23.32 -0.01 8.46
C GLU A 365 -23.99 -1.21 9.16
N ALA A 366 -23.64 -2.43 8.74
CA ALA A 366 -24.13 -3.65 9.39
C ALA A 366 -23.71 -3.73 10.87
N ALA A 367 -22.46 -3.38 11.17
CA ALA A 367 -21.94 -3.39 12.54
C ALA A 367 -22.64 -2.33 13.43
N LYS A 368 -22.88 -1.13 12.91
CA LYS A 368 -23.61 -0.07 13.62
C LYS A 368 -25.07 -0.49 13.92
N LYS A 369 -25.70 -1.23 13.00
CA LYS A 369 -27.05 -1.80 13.21
C LYS A 369 -27.03 -2.97 14.21
N PHE A 370 -25.99 -3.81 14.18
CA PHE A 370 -25.85 -4.98 15.05
C PHE A 370 -25.54 -4.57 16.49
N SER A 371 -24.63 -3.61 16.70
CA SER A 371 -24.19 -3.12 18.01
C SER A 371 -24.36 -1.59 18.13
N PRO A 372 -25.60 -1.07 18.20
CA PRO A 372 -25.89 0.37 18.13
C PRO A 372 -25.36 1.18 19.32
N THR A 373 -24.99 0.54 20.41
CA THR A 373 -24.42 1.16 21.62
C THR A 373 -22.89 1.10 21.66
N SER A 374 -22.25 0.46 20.68
CA SER A 374 -20.80 0.40 20.59
C SER A 374 -20.20 1.78 20.35
N THR A 375 -19.08 2.05 21.02
CA THR A 375 -18.28 3.29 20.83
C THR A 375 -17.06 3.05 19.92
N ALA A 376 -16.94 1.85 19.35
CA ALA A 376 -15.86 1.52 18.44
C ALA A 376 -15.85 2.46 17.23
N LYS A 377 -14.68 2.96 16.89
CA LYS A 377 -14.46 3.79 15.71
C LYS A 377 -14.19 2.91 14.48
N VAL A 378 -14.65 3.39 13.34
CA VAL A 378 -14.40 2.74 12.04
C VAL A 378 -13.65 3.70 11.14
N SER A 379 -12.68 3.18 10.40
CA SER A 379 -11.84 3.99 9.51
C SER A 379 -11.41 3.21 8.28
N ILE A 380 -11.15 3.92 7.19
CA ILE A 380 -10.61 3.36 5.95
C ILE A 380 -9.26 4.01 5.69
N ALA A 381 -8.25 3.19 5.43
CA ALA A 381 -6.96 3.63 4.91
C ALA A 381 -6.99 3.69 3.38
N HIS A 382 -6.30 4.66 2.84
CA HIS A 382 -6.10 4.93 1.42
C HIS A 382 -7.34 5.47 0.72
N ALA A 383 -8.40 4.66 0.53
CA ALA A 383 -9.61 5.06 -0.19
C ALA A 383 -9.25 5.79 -1.51
N GLN A 384 -8.39 5.15 -2.31
CA GLN A 384 -7.80 5.83 -3.47
C GLN A 384 -8.85 6.18 -4.51
N ILE A 385 -9.79 5.26 -4.77
CA ILE A 385 -10.96 5.55 -5.59
C ILE A 385 -12.22 5.35 -4.76
N ILE A 386 -13.04 6.40 -4.66
CA ILE A 386 -14.34 6.36 -3.98
C ILE A 386 -15.43 6.60 -5.01
N HIS A 387 -16.39 5.68 -5.12
CA HIS A 387 -17.54 5.90 -5.99
C HIS A 387 -18.40 7.06 -5.44
N PRO A 388 -18.93 7.96 -6.29
CA PRO A 388 -19.71 9.12 -5.82
C PRO A 388 -20.88 8.75 -4.91
N ASP A 389 -21.57 7.64 -5.16
CA ASP A 389 -22.70 7.17 -4.34
C ASP A 389 -22.29 6.77 -2.90
N ASP A 390 -21.01 6.60 -2.62
CA ASP A 390 -20.51 6.20 -1.32
C ASP A 390 -19.99 7.38 -0.47
N ILE A 391 -19.83 8.55 -1.07
CA ILE A 391 -19.29 9.75 -0.40
C ILE A 391 -20.18 10.18 0.78
N GLU A 392 -21.50 10.33 0.57
CA GLU A 392 -22.43 10.72 1.64
C GLU A 392 -22.48 9.69 2.78
N ARG A 393 -22.38 8.40 2.45
CA ARG A 393 -22.36 7.31 3.45
C ARG A 393 -21.19 7.40 4.42
N ILE A 394 -20.04 7.93 3.95
CA ILE A 394 -18.85 8.12 4.81
C ILE A 394 -19.20 9.06 5.97
N GLY A 395 -19.85 10.18 5.69
CA GLY A 395 -20.32 11.12 6.71
C GLY A 395 -21.43 10.54 7.61
N GLU A 396 -22.46 9.92 7.00
CA GLU A 396 -23.58 9.32 7.75
C GLU A 396 -23.16 8.21 8.73
N LEU A 397 -22.06 7.51 8.40
CA LEU A 397 -21.51 6.43 9.21
C LEU A 397 -20.38 6.89 10.16
N ASP A 398 -20.06 8.19 10.23
CA ASP A 398 -18.94 8.73 11.01
C ASP A 398 -17.61 8.01 10.71
N VAL A 399 -17.33 7.72 9.44
CA VAL A 399 -16.10 7.02 9.04
C VAL A 399 -14.95 8.01 8.95
N ALA A 400 -13.81 7.65 9.54
CA ALA A 400 -12.56 8.37 9.33
C ALA A 400 -11.86 7.83 8.08
N ILE A 401 -11.43 8.72 7.19
CA ILE A 401 -10.63 8.36 6.02
C ILE A 401 -9.19 8.82 6.24
N ALA A 402 -8.27 7.86 6.31
CA ALA A 402 -6.84 8.13 6.45
C ALA A 402 -6.17 8.16 5.08
N PHE A 403 -6.13 9.34 4.46
CA PHE A 403 -5.47 9.53 3.18
C PHE A 403 -3.94 9.64 3.32
N THR A 404 -3.23 9.14 2.31
CA THR A 404 -1.80 9.39 2.11
C THR A 404 -1.65 10.42 1.00
N TYR A 405 -1.70 11.70 1.37
CA TYR A 405 -1.79 12.79 0.39
C TYR A 405 -0.57 12.89 -0.55
N SER A 406 0.60 12.38 -0.16
CA SER A 406 1.76 12.33 -1.05
C SER A 406 1.55 11.41 -2.27
N TRP A 407 0.53 10.55 -2.26
CA TRP A 407 0.18 9.68 -3.39
C TRP A 407 -0.78 10.33 -4.39
N ILE A 408 -1.32 11.50 -4.07
CA ILE A 408 -2.22 12.25 -4.96
C ILE A 408 -1.50 12.76 -6.20
N GLU A 409 -0.20 12.88 -6.15
CA GLU A 409 0.58 13.44 -7.26
C GLU A 409 0.60 12.47 -8.45
N PRO A 410 0.03 12.89 -9.60
CA PRO A 410 -0.02 12.05 -10.78
C PRO A 410 1.31 12.16 -11.55
N PHE A 411 2.24 11.27 -11.27
CA PHE A 411 3.31 11.01 -12.23
C PHE A 411 2.70 10.28 -13.43
N SER A 412 2.98 10.74 -14.64
CA SER A 412 2.49 10.07 -15.85
C SER A 412 2.87 8.59 -15.87
N GLU A 413 4.08 8.25 -15.44
CA GLU A 413 4.53 6.86 -15.31
C GLU A 413 3.66 6.03 -14.36
N TYR A 414 3.29 6.58 -13.19
CA TYR A 414 2.42 5.91 -12.23
C TYR A 414 0.99 5.79 -12.78
N GLN A 415 0.47 6.88 -13.33
CA GLN A 415 -0.89 6.88 -13.88
C GLN A 415 -1.07 5.88 -15.03
N MET A 416 -0.02 5.61 -15.81
CA MET A 416 -0.04 4.56 -16.84
C MET A 416 -0.10 3.14 -16.27
N MET A 417 0.16 2.96 -14.98
CA MET A 417 -0.05 1.70 -14.28
C MET A 417 -1.47 1.57 -13.69
N VAL A 418 -2.24 2.65 -13.66
CA VAL A 418 -3.56 2.71 -13.02
C VAL A 418 -4.66 3.00 -14.04
N SER A 419 -4.65 4.22 -14.59
CA SER A 419 -5.79 4.74 -15.35
C SER A 419 -6.15 3.93 -16.60
N PRO A 420 -5.20 3.43 -17.42
CA PRO A 420 -5.54 2.65 -18.61
C PRO A 420 -6.28 1.34 -18.34
N PHE A 421 -6.15 0.81 -17.14
CA PHE A 421 -6.88 -0.39 -16.74
C PHE A 421 -8.33 -0.11 -16.31
N ILE A 422 -8.68 1.16 -16.06
CA ILE A 422 -9.99 1.56 -15.52
C ILE A 422 -10.82 2.31 -16.56
N GLU A 423 -10.20 3.21 -17.31
CA GLU A 423 -10.85 4.00 -18.36
C GLU A 423 -9.94 4.15 -19.59
N PRO A 424 -10.48 4.44 -20.79
CA PRO A 424 -9.67 4.58 -21.99
C PRO A 424 -8.74 5.79 -21.89
N ILE A 425 -7.43 5.53 -21.97
CA ILE A 425 -6.35 6.52 -21.95
C ILE A 425 -5.46 6.27 -23.18
N PHE A 426 -5.28 7.26 -24.03
CA PHE A 426 -4.43 7.18 -25.22
C PHE A 426 -3.31 8.22 -25.21
N SER A 427 -3.40 9.22 -24.33
CA SER A 427 -2.42 10.29 -24.19
C SER A 427 -2.26 10.74 -22.74
N GLU A 428 -1.19 11.48 -22.46
CA GLU A 428 -1.00 12.10 -21.14
C GLU A 428 -2.10 13.11 -20.81
N ASP A 429 -2.68 13.77 -21.82
CA ASP A 429 -3.76 14.74 -21.60
C ASP A 429 -5.06 14.07 -21.12
N ASP A 430 -5.32 12.83 -21.52
CA ASP A 430 -6.48 12.06 -21.07
C ASP A 430 -6.44 11.81 -19.56
N LEU A 431 -5.24 11.71 -18.96
CA LEU A 431 -5.07 11.58 -17.51
C LEU A 431 -5.59 12.80 -16.73
N TYR A 432 -5.75 13.94 -17.39
CA TYR A 432 -6.24 15.19 -16.82
C TYR A 432 -7.62 15.58 -17.36
N ASP A 433 -8.31 14.65 -18.01
CA ASP A 433 -9.69 14.89 -18.44
C ASP A 433 -10.61 15.02 -17.22
N SER A 434 -11.16 16.22 -17.02
CA SER A 434 -12.08 16.49 -15.93
C SER A 434 -13.40 15.72 -16.01
N ALA A 435 -13.71 15.07 -17.14
CA ALA A 435 -14.83 14.14 -17.29
C ALA A 435 -14.47 12.72 -16.87
N GLY A 436 -13.18 12.37 -16.82
CA GLY A 436 -12.68 11.03 -16.50
C GLY A 436 -13.10 10.53 -15.12
N TYR A 437 -13.40 9.24 -15.03
CA TYR A 437 -13.81 8.60 -13.78
C TYR A 437 -12.67 8.59 -12.76
N VAL A 438 -11.46 8.20 -13.18
CA VAL A 438 -10.28 8.15 -12.31
C VAL A 438 -9.92 9.56 -11.83
N TYR A 439 -9.89 10.54 -12.75
CA TYR A 439 -9.59 11.93 -12.40
C TYR A 439 -10.51 12.47 -11.30
N LYS A 440 -11.84 12.25 -11.42
CA LYS A 440 -12.83 12.77 -10.47
C LYS A 440 -12.79 12.10 -9.12
N ASN A 441 -12.56 10.78 -9.10
CA ASN A 441 -12.84 9.96 -7.93
C ASN A 441 -11.56 9.51 -7.19
N THR A 442 -10.38 9.95 -7.66
CA THR A 442 -9.11 9.66 -6.98
C THR A 442 -8.89 10.64 -5.83
N TYR A 443 -8.84 10.10 -4.61
CA TYR A 443 -8.66 10.84 -3.36
C TYR A 443 -9.61 12.05 -3.26
N PRO A 444 -10.94 11.86 -3.26
CA PRO A 444 -11.93 12.95 -3.26
C PRO A 444 -12.07 13.54 -1.85
N ALA A 445 -10.99 14.18 -1.35
CA ALA A 445 -10.85 14.57 0.04
C ALA A 445 -11.78 15.75 0.41
N ALA A 446 -11.95 16.74 -0.48
CA ALA A 446 -12.87 17.84 -0.24
C ALA A 446 -14.32 17.35 -0.21
N SER A 447 -14.69 16.49 -1.17
CA SER A 447 -16.02 15.87 -1.22
C SER A 447 -16.33 15.05 0.03
N VAL A 448 -15.38 14.24 0.51
CA VAL A 448 -15.51 13.46 1.76
C VAL A 448 -15.73 14.39 2.95
N LYS A 449 -14.97 15.49 3.05
CA LYS A 449 -15.15 16.49 4.11
C LYS A 449 -16.53 17.15 4.04
N GLU A 450 -16.96 17.57 2.86
CA GLU A 450 -18.27 18.23 2.65
C GLU A 450 -19.42 17.30 3.06
N ALA A 451 -19.29 16.01 2.84
CA ALA A 451 -20.25 14.99 3.29
C ALA A 451 -20.17 14.70 4.81
N GLY A 452 -19.26 15.33 5.55
CA GLY A 452 -19.11 15.16 6.98
C GLY A 452 -18.19 14.01 7.40
N GLY A 453 -17.45 13.41 6.46
CA GLY A 453 -16.42 12.40 6.76
C GLY A 453 -15.24 13.01 7.51
N LEU A 454 -14.66 12.26 8.43
CA LEU A 454 -13.51 12.71 9.22
C LEU A 454 -12.20 12.48 8.44
N LEU A 455 -11.60 13.56 7.95
CA LEU A 455 -10.31 13.48 7.28
C LEU A 455 -9.19 13.26 8.27
N VAL A 456 -8.35 12.26 8.02
CA VAL A 456 -7.12 11.98 8.77
C VAL A 456 -5.98 11.80 7.76
N SER A 457 -4.76 12.08 8.19
CA SER A 457 -3.57 11.91 7.35
C SER A 457 -2.66 10.81 7.89
N GLY A 458 -2.19 9.97 6.97
CA GLY A 458 -1.19 8.95 7.22
C GLY A 458 -0.07 9.01 6.18
N SER A 459 1.10 8.53 6.52
CA SER A 459 2.25 8.46 5.61
C SER A 459 2.40 7.10 4.93
N ASP A 460 1.78 6.09 5.51
CA ASP A 460 1.98 4.69 5.17
C ASP A 460 3.47 4.27 5.11
N ALA A 461 4.29 4.93 5.96
CA ALA A 461 5.71 4.54 6.07
C ALA A 461 5.82 3.10 6.64
N PRO A 462 6.69 2.24 6.10
CA PRO A 462 7.83 2.57 5.25
C PRO A 462 7.57 2.54 3.72
N VAL A 463 6.34 2.44 3.26
CA VAL A 463 6.03 2.48 1.83
C VAL A 463 6.56 3.79 1.23
N GLU A 464 7.26 3.70 0.08
CA GLU A 464 8.02 4.78 -0.57
C GLU A 464 9.11 5.42 0.30
N SER A 465 8.88 5.68 1.58
CA SER A 465 9.82 6.36 2.45
C SER A 465 9.72 5.83 3.87
N ARG A 466 10.87 5.65 4.51
CA ARG A 466 10.93 5.30 5.93
C ARG A 466 10.66 6.49 6.86
N ASP A 467 10.65 7.69 6.31
CA ASP A 467 10.36 8.92 7.05
C ASP A 467 8.91 9.34 6.75
N PRO A 468 8.09 9.65 7.75
CA PRO A 468 6.66 9.94 7.57
C PRO A 468 6.35 11.17 6.72
N ARG A 469 7.29 12.13 6.58
CA ARG A 469 7.21 13.32 5.72
C ARG A 469 5.89 14.11 5.81
N PRO A 470 5.44 14.54 7.01
CA PRO A 470 4.16 15.24 7.14
C PRO A 470 4.07 16.52 6.30
N MET A 471 5.15 17.31 6.20
CA MET A 471 5.15 18.56 5.43
C MET A 471 4.93 18.32 3.93
N LEU A 472 5.44 17.23 3.37
CA LEU A 472 5.16 16.85 1.99
C LEU A 472 3.68 16.45 1.79
N ASN A 473 3.12 15.67 2.70
CA ASN A 473 1.70 15.30 2.64
C ASN A 473 0.81 16.55 2.73
N ILE A 474 1.12 17.50 3.62
CA ILE A 474 0.40 18.77 3.75
C ILE A 474 0.47 19.56 2.43
N GLU A 475 1.66 19.72 1.84
CA GLU A 475 1.83 20.39 0.57
C GLU A 475 0.96 19.75 -0.53
N LYS A 476 1.00 18.43 -0.65
CA LYS A 476 0.25 17.70 -1.69
C LYS A 476 -1.26 17.79 -1.51
N ALA A 477 -1.76 17.76 -0.28
CA ALA A 477 -3.18 17.95 0.00
C ALA A 477 -3.69 19.34 -0.41
N VAL A 478 -2.87 20.38 -0.15
CA VAL A 478 -3.20 21.78 -0.47
C VAL A 478 -3.04 22.08 -1.96
N THR A 479 -1.99 21.55 -2.59
CA THR A 479 -1.64 21.93 -3.96
C THR A 479 -2.16 20.97 -5.02
N ARG A 480 -2.22 19.67 -4.74
CA ARG A 480 -2.44 18.57 -5.70
C ARG A 480 -1.61 18.72 -6.98
N LYS A 481 -0.41 19.28 -6.83
CA LYS A 481 0.41 19.73 -7.94
C LYS A 481 1.47 18.69 -8.27
N ASN A 482 1.64 18.45 -9.57
CA ASN A 482 2.75 17.66 -10.07
C ASN A 482 4.07 18.44 -9.94
N GLU A 483 5.10 17.82 -9.35
CA GLU A 483 6.40 18.47 -9.15
C GLU A 483 7.18 18.72 -10.45
N VAL A 484 6.88 17.96 -11.50
CA VAL A 484 7.62 18.00 -12.78
C VAL A 484 6.93 18.93 -13.77
N THR A 485 5.60 18.82 -13.91
CA THR A 485 4.84 19.52 -14.95
C THR A 485 4.08 20.74 -14.46
N ASP A 486 4.06 21.01 -13.15
CA ASP A 486 3.25 22.05 -12.53
C ASP A 486 1.72 21.91 -12.74
N ARG A 487 1.26 20.81 -13.36
CA ARG A 487 -0.18 20.54 -13.54
C ARG A 487 -0.82 20.21 -12.19
N VAL A 488 -2.06 20.62 -12.02
CA VAL A 488 -2.86 20.32 -10.81
C VAL A 488 -3.86 19.22 -11.14
N TYR A 489 -3.88 18.17 -10.32
CA TYR A 489 -4.78 17.03 -10.49
C TYR A 489 -6.04 17.21 -9.67
N ASN A 490 -7.19 17.27 -10.35
CA ASN A 490 -8.51 17.47 -9.71
C ASN A 490 -8.50 18.61 -8.68
N ARG A 491 -8.48 19.85 -9.19
CA ARG A 491 -8.37 21.08 -8.38
C ARG A 491 -9.50 21.21 -7.35
N ASP A 492 -10.68 20.71 -7.66
CA ASP A 492 -11.87 20.83 -6.81
C ASP A 492 -11.71 20.01 -5.51
N GLU A 493 -10.79 19.07 -5.49
CA GLU A 493 -10.47 18.25 -4.33
C GLU A 493 -9.25 18.74 -3.51
N GLN A 494 -8.78 19.98 -3.77
CA GLN A 494 -7.78 20.63 -2.92
C GLN A 494 -8.37 20.94 -1.54
N LEU A 495 -7.56 20.74 -0.50
CA LEU A 495 -7.94 21.07 0.88
C LEU A 495 -7.36 22.42 1.29
N SER A 496 -8.06 23.11 2.21
CA SER A 496 -7.45 24.26 2.88
C SER A 496 -6.30 23.80 3.79
N ILE A 497 -5.36 24.70 4.07
CA ILE A 497 -4.26 24.40 5.00
C ILE A 497 -4.79 24.02 6.38
N GLN A 498 -5.90 24.64 6.84
CA GLN A 498 -6.52 24.34 8.13
C GLN A 498 -7.06 22.91 8.15
N ASP A 499 -7.74 22.47 7.10
CA ASP A 499 -8.29 21.10 7.03
C ASP A 499 -7.20 20.04 7.14
N VAL A 500 -6.05 20.30 6.51
CA VAL A 500 -4.94 19.35 6.52
C VAL A 500 -4.21 19.38 7.87
N LEU A 501 -4.08 20.55 8.49
CA LEU A 501 -3.54 20.65 9.85
C LEU A 501 -4.45 19.92 10.85
N ASP A 502 -5.77 20.07 10.72
CA ASP A 502 -6.74 19.33 11.55
C ASP A 502 -6.63 17.82 11.31
N ALA A 503 -6.44 17.37 10.05
CA ALA A 503 -6.24 15.97 9.72
C ALA A 503 -4.98 15.36 10.36
N TYR A 504 -3.93 16.16 10.55
CA TYR A 504 -2.70 15.75 11.22
C TYR A 504 -2.73 15.90 12.75
N THR A 505 -3.74 16.57 13.29
CA THR A 505 -3.81 16.89 14.73
C THR A 505 -5.09 16.36 15.36
N ILE A 506 -6.12 17.21 15.48
CA ILE A 506 -7.33 16.88 16.22
C ILE A 506 -8.11 15.72 15.61
N ASN A 507 -8.20 15.63 14.29
CA ASN A 507 -8.95 14.55 13.64
C ASN A 507 -8.28 13.19 13.85
N GLY A 508 -6.93 13.13 13.78
CA GLY A 508 -6.18 11.93 14.15
C GLY A 508 -6.43 11.52 15.60
N ALA A 509 -6.46 12.48 16.52
CA ALA A 509 -6.76 12.22 17.92
C ALA A 509 -8.21 11.72 18.12
N VAL A 510 -9.19 12.24 17.36
CA VAL A 510 -10.58 11.75 17.37
C VAL A 510 -10.65 10.31 16.88
N MET A 511 -10.03 9.98 15.75
CA MET A 511 -9.99 8.62 15.21
C MET A 511 -9.37 7.62 16.20
N LEU A 512 -8.33 8.05 16.92
CA LEU A 512 -7.62 7.20 17.90
C LEU A 512 -8.25 7.19 19.30
N ASN A 513 -9.43 7.81 19.50
CA ASN A 513 -10.04 8.00 20.83
C ASN A 513 -9.06 8.64 21.84
N GLN A 514 -8.40 9.73 21.45
CA GLN A 514 -7.40 10.47 22.24
C GLN A 514 -7.67 11.99 22.26
N ALA A 515 -8.77 12.45 21.69
CA ALA A 515 -9.08 13.87 21.55
C ALA A 515 -9.22 14.60 22.91
N ASP A 516 -9.55 13.88 23.97
CA ASP A 516 -9.63 14.44 25.33
C ASP A 516 -8.24 14.76 25.94
N ILE A 517 -7.19 14.13 25.40
CA ILE A 517 -5.83 14.24 25.95
C ILE A 517 -4.84 14.91 25.04
N THR A 518 -5.07 14.94 23.73
CA THR A 518 -4.14 15.52 22.72
C THR A 518 -4.89 15.98 21.48
N GLY A 519 -4.16 16.42 20.46
CA GLY A 519 -4.68 16.86 19.16
C GLY A 519 -4.97 18.36 19.07
N SER A 520 -5.01 19.07 20.19
CA SER A 520 -5.13 20.53 20.25
C SER A 520 -4.41 21.08 21.48
N LEU A 521 -4.04 22.36 21.42
CA LEU A 521 -3.41 23.07 22.56
C LEU A 521 -4.50 23.75 23.42
N GLU A 522 -5.02 23.02 24.39
CA GLU A 522 -6.07 23.43 25.31
C GLU A 522 -5.68 23.15 26.75
N VAL A 523 -6.23 23.97 27.69
CA VAL A 523 -6.03 23.76 29.12
C VAL A 523 -6.59 22.39 29.53
N GLY A 524 -5.74 21.58 30.15
CA GLY A 524 -6.10 20.22 30.58
C GLY A 524 -5.60 19.12 29.66
N LYS A 525 -5.26 19.42 28.40
CA LYS A 525 -4.63 18.46 27.49
C LYS A 525 -3.11 18.41 27.67
N LYS A 526 -2.50 17.38 27.12
CA LYS A 526 -1.06 17.19 27.10
C LYS A 526 -0.38 18.23 26.21
N ALA A 527 0.78 18.70 26.64
CA ALA A 527 1.56 19.67 25.87
C ALA A 527 2.37 18.94 24.78
N ASP A 528 1.69 18.56 23.71
CA ASP A 528 2.26 17.99 22.50
C ASP A 528 2.25 19.08 21.43
N PHE A 529 3.42 19.51 20.97
CA PHE A 529 3.51 20.52 19.92
C PHE A 529 4.84 20.45 19.16
N VAL A 530 4.87 21.06 18.00
CA VAL A 530 6.05 21.20 17.17
C VAL A 530 6.39 22.68 16.95
N ILE A 531 7.68 22.97 16.83
CA ILE A 531 8.16 24.29 16.42
C ILE A 531 8.71 24.16 15.02
N LEU A 532 8.21 24.97 14.11
CA LEU A 532 8.57 25.00 12.69
C LEU A 532 9.44 26.24 12.40
N ASP A 533 10.26 26.15 11.34
CA ASP A 533 11.05 27.30 10.87
C ASP A 533 10.27 28.23 9.95
N GLN A 534 9.07 27.83 9.50
CA GLN A 534 8.19 28.60 8.62
C GLN A 534 6.76 28.64 9.17
N ASP A 535 6.06 29.72 8.87
CA ASP A 535 4.62 29.88 9.12
C ASP A 535 3.85 29.34 7.92
N LEU A 536 3.22 28.16 8.08
CA LEU A 536 2.49 27.45 7.01
C LEU A 536 1.27 28.22 6.52
N LEU A 537 0.57 28.93 7.42
CA LEU A 537 -0.60 29.73 7.05
C LEU A 537 -0.18 30.89 6.16
N ARG A 538 0.89 31.57 6.56
CA ARG A 538 1.46 32.68 5.79
C ARG A 538 2.01 32.22 4.43
N LEU A 539 2.64 31.05 4.33
CA LEU A 539 3.08 30.51 3.04
C LEU A 539 1.91 30.36 2.06
N VAL A 540 0.77 29.86 2.54
CA VAL A 540 -0.43 29.68 1.71
C VAL A 540 -1.02 31.05 1.33
N ASP A 541 -1.17 31.98 2.28
CA ASP A 541 -1.72 33.32 2.06
C ASP A 541 -0.89 34.13 1.05
N GLU A 542 0.42 33.98 1.07
CA GLU A 542 1.35 34.64 0.14
C GLU A 542 1.50 33.91 -1.21
N GLY A 543 0.83 32.76 -1.41
CA GLY A 543 0.87 31.97 -2.64
C GLY A 543 2.10 31.07 -2.80
N PHE A 544 2.78 30.74 -1.71
CA PHE A 544 3.95 29.87 -1.65
C PHE A 544 3.64 28.46 -1.14
N SER A 545 2.45 27.93 -1.43
CA SER A 545 2.03 26.60 -0.97
C SER A 545 2.99 25.47 -1.41
N ASP A 546 3.71 25.67 -2.52
CA ASP A 546 4.74 24.76 -3.03
C ASP A 546 6.06 24.76 -2.22
N LYS A 547 6.12 25.53 -1.13
CA LYS A 547 7.25 25.61 -0.19
C LYS A 547 6.96 24.96 1.17
N ILE A 548 5.76 24.44 1.36
CA ILE A 548 5.38 23.79 2.61
C ILE A 548 6.31 22.60 2.91
N SER A 549 6.65 21.80 1.92
CA SER A 549 7.52 20.63 2.08
C SER A 549 8.99 20.97 2.41
N ASP A 550 9.41 22.23 2.22
CA ASP A 550 10.75 22.73 2.62
C ASP A 550 10.82 23.06 4.13
N THR A 551 9.68 23.10 4.82
CA THR A 551 9.59 23.44 6.26
C THR A 551 10.32 22.42 7.11
N GLN A 552 11.12 22.92 8.04
CA GLN A 552 11.90 22.11 8.97
C GLN A 552 11.23 22.03 10.35
N ILE A 553 11.30 20.86 10.96
CA ILE A 553 10.95 20.69 12.37
C ILE A 553 12.13 21.15 13.21
N LEU A 554 11.98 22.25 13.94
CA LEU A 554 13.01 22.79 14.84
C LEU A 554 13.01 22.08 16.19
N ALA A 555 11.82 21.80 16.74
CA ALA A 555 11.68 21.05 17.97
C ALA A 555 10.35 20.28 18.01
N THR A 556 10.33 19.17 18.74
CA THR A 556 9.12 18.38 19.03
C THR A 556 9.01 18.17 20.53
N TRP A 557 7.85 18.47 21.07
CA TRP A 557 7.51 18.35 22.48
C TRP A 557 6.42 17.29 22.66
N PHE A 558 6.62 16.38 23.60
CA PHE A 558 5.70 15.33 23.96
C PHE A 558 5.42 15.36 25.46
N ASP A 559 4.16 15.49 25.84
CA ASP A 559 3.72 15.55 27.24
C ASP A 559 4.51 16.60 28.06
N GLY A 560 4.83 17.75 27.42
CA GLY A 560 5.58 18.84 28.04
C GLY A 560 7.09 18.64 28.11
N VAL A 561 7.63 17.57 27.50
CA VAL A 561 9.07 17.29 27.44
C VAL A 561 9.57 17.44 26.01
N GLU A 562 10.68 18.15 25.81
CA GLU A 562 11.35 18.22 24.52
C GLU A 562 11.97 16.86 24.18
N ILE A 563 11.51 16.23 23.09
CA ILE A 563 11.97 14.92 22.64
C ILE A 563 12.85 15.00 21.39
N TYR A 564 12.85 16.16 20.72
CA TYR A 564 13.69 16.43 19.57
C TYR A 564 14.00 17.92 19.47
N GLN A 565 15.25 18.23 19.18
CA GLN A 565 15.72 19.56 18.80
C GLN A 565 16.65 19.42 17.60
N GLN A 566 16.40 20.19 16.55
CA GLN A 566 17.27 20.25 15.40
C GLN A 566 18.65 20.78 15.83
N SER A 567 19.70 20.02 15.60
CA SER A 567 21.05 20.48 15.88
C SER A 567 21.38 21.68 14.99
N SER A 568 21.73 22.80 15.61
CA SER A 568 22.30 23.94 14.88
C SER A 568 23.57 23.48 14.19
N SER A 569 23.53 23.18 12.91
CA SER A 569 24.77 23.03 12.13
C SER A 569 25.51 24.38 12.20
N PRO A 570 26.79 24.44 12.57
CA PRO A 570 27.53 25.65 12.42
C PRO A 570 27.53 26.04 10.93
N LYS A 571 27.06 27.27 10.64
CA LYS A 571 27.06 27.86 9.30
C LYS A 571 28.49 27.96 8.74
#